data_79a7e3c4d3f0eaf68609921743e69756
#
_entry.id   79a7e3c4d3f0eaf68609921743e69756
#
_cell.length_a   1.000
_cell.length_b   1.000
_cell.length_c   1.000
_cell.angle_alpha   90.00
_cell.angle_beta   90.00
_cell.angle_gamma   90.00
#
_symmetry.space_group_name_H-M   'P 1'
#
loop_
_entity.id
_entity.type
_entity.pdbx_description
1 polymer ?
#
loop_
_entity_poly.entity_id
_entity_poly.type
_entity_poly.pdbx_seq_one_letter_code
_entity_poly.pdbx_strand_id
1 'polypeptide(L)'
;MWGEEPRATGMFSRFDYIDAALTTGDRFIDLVLGVDDPDTRLADVPGWTLTDCVGHVAVAPSRFLELARGEGEWCSSAVDLPDFNAKQIANLPTRDVRQLCRRLTDDLHELVDEVSHFHAQVPKMHFDGDRLIRADAALGLLIGEFVVHAHDIARAVGARWWVEPEVVMMVIRARQHILPSWVDPVNAAGHSGTYDIRLRGCGERHVYEFTDGELQIDPPDPRRPDVHISVDPATALLAGYGRVSPGWIGLTGKGIAWGARPWLASRLAQRFLPA
;
A
#
# COMPACT_ATOMS: atom_id res chain seq x y z
N MET A 1 -16.98 -15.15 35.15
CA MET A 1 -17.01 -15.39 33.71
C MET A 1 -17.32 -14.03 33.07
N TRP A 2 -16.28 -13.29 32.78
CA TRP A 2 -16.39 -11.96 32.16
C TRP A 2 -16.30 -12.19 30.67
N GLY A 3 -17.42 -11.99 29.96
CA GLY A 3 -17.44 -12.04 28.50
C GLY A 3 -16.55 -10.90 27.95
N GLU A 4 -15.56 -11.24 27.15
CA GLU A 4 -14.90 -10.27 26.30
C GLU A 4 -15.96 -9.71 25.34
N GLU A 5 -16.29 -8.43 25.51
CA GLU A 5 -17.03 -7.71 24.50
C GLU A 5 -16.19 -7.74 23.20
N PRO A 6 -16.81 -8.02 22.03
CA PRO A 6 -16.11 -7.93 20.78
C PRO A 6 -15.57 -6.50 20.66
N ARG A 7 -14.24 -6.35 20.52
CA ARG A 7 -13.62 -5.07 20.20
C ARG A 7 -14.41 -4.49 19.04
N ALA A 8 -15.08 -3.37 19.29
CA ALA A 8 -15.69 -2.57 18.24
C ALA A 8 -14.63 -2.42 17.13
N THR A 9 -15.03 -2.40 15.87
CA THR A 9 -14.20 -2.18 14.69
C THR A 9 -13.42 -0.88 14.86
N GLY A 10 -12.37 -0.93 15.70
CA GLY A 10 -11.65 0.18 16.25
C GLY A 10 -10.68 0.74 15.22
N MET A 11 -10.66 2.04 15.14
CA MET A 11 -9.64 2.81 14.46
C MET A 11 -8.28 2.44 15.05
N PHE A 12 -7.32 1.99 14.22
CA PHE A 12 -5.95 1.75 14.66
C PHE A 12 -5.36 3.02 15.24
N SER A 13 -4.71 2.90 16.38
CA SER A 13 -3.98 3.99 16.99
C SER A 13 -2.65 4.23 16.27
N ARG A 14 -2.04 5.37 16.49
CA ARG A 14 -0.68 5.66 16.03
C ARG A 14 0.32 4.59 16.46
N PHE A 15 0.19 4.10 17.69
CA PHE A 15 1.09 3.08 18.22
C PHE A 15 0.91 1.73 17.57
N ASP A 16 -0.31 1.38 17.13
CA ASP A 16 -0.54 0.17 16.33
C ASP A 16 0.20 0.26 14.98
N TYR A 17 0.18 1.44 14.33
CA TYR A 17 0.95 1.66 13.09
C TYR A 17 2.46 1.63 13.32
N ILE A 18 2.95 2.18 14.43
CA ILE A 18 4.38 2.15 14.80
C ILE A 18 4.84 0.70 14.99
N ASP A 19 4.12 -0.08 15.79
CA ASP A 19 4.44 -1.49 16.06
C ASP A 19 4.40 -2.33 14.77
N ALA A 20 3.38 -2.13 13.95
CA ALA A 20 3.27 -2.80 12.66
C ALA A 20 4.41 -2.41 11.69
N ALA A 21 4.83 -1.14 11.66
CA ALA A 21 5.93 -0.69 10.81
C ALA A 21 7.26 -1.31 11.23
N LEU A 22 7.58 -1.32 12.52
CA LEU A 22 8.78 -1.95 13.06
C LEU A 22 8.78 -3.46 12.78
N THR A 23 7.71 -4.16 13.17
CA THR A 23 7.63 -5.62 13.00
C THR A 23 7.69 -6.03 11.53
N THR A 24 7.02 -5.30 10.63
CA THR A 24 7.01 -5.64 9.21
C THR A 24 8.33 -5.27 8.54
N GLY A 25 8.97 -4.17 8.97
CA GLY A 25 10.29 -3.76 8.52
C GLY A 25 11.36 -4.78 8.90
N ASP A 26 11.38 -5.26 10.14
CA ASP A 26 12.30 -6.32 10.58
C ASP A 26 12.13 -7.60 9.77
N ARG A 27 10.90 -8.03 9.54
CA ARG A 27 10.59 -9.22 8.72
C ARG A 27 11.00 -9.03 7.26
N PHE A 28 10.86 -7.83 6.70
CA PHE A 28 11.34 -7.50 5.36
C PHE A 28 12.87 -7.65 5.29
N ILE A 29 13.59 -7.08 6.27
CA ILE A 29 15.05 -7.16 6.37
C ILE A 29 15.50 -8.62 6.51
N ASP A 30 14.88 -9.41 7.36
CA ASP A 30 15.21 -10.83 7.54
C ASP A 30 15.04 -11.62 6.24
N LEU A 31 13.95 -11.36 5.49
CA LEU A 31 13.73 -11.98 4.18
C LEU A 31 14.85 -11.60 3.20
N VAL A 32 15.18 -10.32 3.10
CA VAL A 32 16.20 -9.78 2.20
C VAL A 32 17.58 -10.37 2.50
N LEU A 33 17.96 -10.39 3.78
CA LEU A 33 19.27 -10.92 4.23
C LEU A 33 19.38 -12.45 4.05
N GLY A 34 18.27 -13.14 3.88
CA GLY A 34 18.21 -14.57 3.55
C GLY A 34 18.37 -14.88 2.06
N VAL A 35 18.48 -13.88 1.18
CA VAL A 35 18.67 -14.08 -0.25
C VAL A 35 20.14 -14.01 -0.62
N ASP A 36 20.66 -15.06 -1.24
CA ASP A 36 22.08 -15.16 -1.61
C ASP A 36 22.47 -14.28 -2.79
N ASP A 37 21.59 -14.15 -3.80
CA ASP A 37 21.85 -13.41 -5.02
C ASP A 37 21.18 -12.04 -5.04
N PRO A 38 21.92 -10.94 -4.86
CA PRO A 38 21.39 -9.57 -4.86
C PRO A 38 20.91 -9.11 -6.26
N ASP A 39 21.31 -9.80 -7.33
CA ASP A 39 20.90 -9.51 -8.69
C ASP A 39 19.65 -10.28 -9.14
N THR A 40 19.02 -11.03 -8.21
CA THR A 40 17.74 -11.72 -8.45
C THR A 40 16.73 -10.77 -9.07
N ARG A 41 16.17 -11.13 -10.25
CA ARG A 41 15.17 -10.32 -10.96
C ARG A 41 13.78 -10.49 -10.34
N LEU A 42 13.07 -9.38 -10.18
CA LEU A 42 11.72 -9.37 -9.64
C LEU A 42 10.71 -9.35 -10.80
N ALA A 43 9.95 -10.43 -10.95
CA ALA A 43 8.99 -10.55 -12.06
C ALA A 43 7.82 -9.56 -11.97
N ASP A 44 7.43 -9.21 -10.75
CA ASP A 44 6.30 -8.33 -10.48
C ASP A 44 6.67 -6.83 -10.56
N VAL A 45 7.98 -6.52 -10.61
CA VAL A 45 8.51 -5.16 -10.81
C VAL A 45 9.50 -5.20 -11.98
N PRO A 46 9.02 -5.12 -13.23
CA PRO A 46 9.85 -5.27 -14.41
C PRO A 46 11.02 -4.27 -14.44
N GLY A 47 12.21 -4.79 -14.68
CA GLY A 47 13.43 -3.99 -14.73
C GLY A 47 14.20 -3.91 -13.42
N TRP A 48 13.59 -4.26 -12.29
CA TRP A 48 14.27 -4.22 -10.99
C TRP A 48 14.94 -5.54 -10.63
N THR A 49 16.09 -5.40 -9.96
CA THR A 49 16.73 -6.47 -9.18
C THR A 49 16.27 -6.39 -7.71
N LEU A 50 16.62 -7.40 -6.92
CA LEU A 50 16.46 -7.35 -5.47
C LEU A 50 17.15 -6.10 -4.89
N THR A 51 18.37 -5.78 -5.32
CA THR A 51 19.09 -4.58 -4.87
C THR A 51 18.33 -3.29 -5.18
N ASP A 52 17.72 -3.18 -6.37
CA ASP A 52 16.90 -2.00 -6.73
C ASP A 52 15.69 -1.87 -5.79
N CYS A 53 15.00 -2.97 -5.56
CA CYS A 53 13.85 -3.03 -4.68
C CYS A 53 14.21 -2.67 -3.23
N VAL A 54 15.27 -3.27 -2.69
CA VAL A 54 15.76 -2.96 -1.34
C VAL A 54 16.20 -1.50 -1.24
N GLY A 55 16.85 -0.98 -2.27
CA GLY A 55 17.26 0.43 -2.33
C GLY A 55 16.08 1.38 -2.31
N HIS A 56 15.01 1.08 -3.08
CA HIS A 56 13.77 1.84 -3.07
C HIS A 56 13.12 1.85 -1.68
N VAL A 57 12.96 0.68 -1.08
CA VAL A 57 12.35 0.53 0.24
C VAL A 57 13.20 1.20 1.34
N ALA A 58 14.54 1.11 1.23
CA ALA A 58 15.46 1.65 2.24
C ALA A 58 15.47 3.18 2.32
N VAL A 59 15.08 3.88 1.27
CA VAL A 59 15.00 5.36 1.30
C VAL A 59 13.62 5.87 1.74
N ALA A 60 12.62 5.02 1.81
CA ALA A 60 11.25 5.43 2.13
C ALA A 60 11.12 6.02 3.56
N PRO A 61 11.68 5.46 4.63
CA PRO A 61 11.54 6.03 5.97
C PRO A 61 12.15 7.42 6.11
N SER A 62 13.39 7.65 5.63
CA SER A 62 14.01 8.98 5.68
C SER A 62 13.22 9.99 4.86
N ARG A 63 12.75 9.61 3.68
CA ARG A 63 11.88 10.47 2.86
C ARG A 63 10.58 10.83 3.58
N PHE A 64 9.94 9.87 4.23
CA PHE A 64 8.69 10.11 4.98
C PHE A 64 8.93 11.02 6.18
N LEU A 65 10.08 10.89 6.85
CA LEU A 65 10.50 11.78 7.93
C LEU A 65 10.68 13.22 7.45
N GLU A 66 11.39 13.42 6.33
CA GLU A 66 11.56 14.74 5.71
C GLU A 66 10.20 15.36 5.35
N LEU A 67 9.31 14.59 4.72
CA LEU A 67 7.95 15.05 4.40
C LEU A 67 7.14 15.41 5.65
N ALA A 68 7.27 14.63 6.74
CA ALA A 68 6.60 14.91 8.00
C ALA A 68 7.09 16.22 8.66
N ARG A 69 8.37 16.57 8.43
CA ARG A 69 8.99 17.84 8.84
C ARG A 69 8.69 18.99 7.89
N GLY A 70 8.07 18.73 6.72
CA GLY A 70 7.77 19.73 5.70
C GLY A 70 8.97 20.12 4.83
N GLU A 71 9.99 19.27 4.77
CA GLU A 71 11.28 19.55 4.10
C GLU A 71 11.51 18.69 2.85
N GLY A 72 10.85 17.55 2.73
CA GLY A 72 11.09 16.56 1.69
C GLY A 72 10.50 16.91 0.33
N GLU A 73 10.93 16.18 -0.71
CA GLU A 73 10.36 16.24 -2.04
C GLU A 73 9.27 15.17 -2.23
N TRP A 74 8.18 15.56 -2.89
CA TRP A 74 7.11 14.63 -3.29
C TRP A 74 6.88 14.70 -4.80
N CYS A 75 6.38 13.61 -5.36
CA CYS A 75 5.97 13.57 -6.75
C CYS A 75 4.56 14.18 -6.89
N SER A 76 4.43 15.33 -7.53
CA SER A 76 3.15 16.03 -7.66
C SER A 76 2.12 15.27 -8.50
N SER A 77 2.58 14.41 -9.42
CA SER A 77 1.73 13.56 -10.26
C SER A 77 2.06 12.09 -10.08
N ALA A 78 1.08 11.27 -9.76
CA ALA A 78 1.28 9.82 -9.67
C ALA A 78 1.71 9.18 -11.02
N VAL A 79 1.47 9.85 -12.14
CA VAL A 79 1.94 9.43 -13.48
C VAL A 79 3.46 9.45 -13.57
N ASP A 80 4.11 10.41 -12.90
CA ASP A 80 5.55 10.63 -12.95
C ASP A 80 6.32 9.82 -11.88
N LEU A 81 5.60 9.09 -11.02
CA LEU A 81 6.20 8.37 -9.91
C LEU A 81 7.21 7.29 -10.34
N PRO A 82 7.02 6.54 -11.45
CA PRO A 82 8.04 5.60 -11.92
C PRO A 82 9.39 6.27 -12.21
N ASP A 83 9.39 7.44 -12.85
CA ASP A 83 10.61 8.19 -13.14
C ASP A 83 11.23 8.78 -11.87
N PHE A 84 10.40 9.23 -10.93
CA PHE A 84 10.84 9.70 -9.62
C PHE A 84 11.55 8.57 -8.85
N ASN A 85 10.95 7.39 -8.75
CA ASN A 85 11.55 6.22 -8.11
C ASN A 85 12.83 5.76 -8.81
N ALA A 86 12.85 5.75 -10.15
CA ALA A 86 14.05 5.41 -10.92
C ALA A 86 15.22 6.35 -10.59
N LYS A 87 14.97 7.66 -10.45
CA LYS A 87 15.99 8.64 -10.03
C LYS A 87 16.48 8.38 -8.60
N GLN A 88 15.58 8.04 -7.68
CA GLN A 88 15.99 7.68 -6.31
C GLN A 88 16.91 6.46 -6.31
N ILE A 89 16.56 5.40 -7.04
CA ILE A 89 17.37 4.18 -7.16
C ILE A 89 18.72 4.47 -7.82
N ALA A 90 18.77 5.30 -8.86
CA ALA A 90 20.01 5.68 -9.52
C ALA A 90 20.96 6.48 -8.62
N ASN A 91 20.43 7.23 -7.67
CA ASN A 91 21.19 8.07 -6.74
C ASN A 91 21.44 7.42 -5.36
N LEU A 92 21.23 6.11 -5.24
CA LEU A 92 21.52 5.41 -3.99
C LEU A 92 23.00 5.57 -3.59
N PRO A 93 23.29 5.88 -2.31
CA PRO A 93 24.66 6.07 -1.85
C PRO A 93 25.47 4.78 -1.83
N THR A 94 24.80 3.65 -1.84
CA THR A 94 25.39 2.31 -1.88
C THR A 94 24.46 1.33 -2.56
N ARG A 95 25.03 0.25 -3.11
CA ARG A 95 24.29 -0.91 -3.62
C ARG A 95 24.56 -2.18 -2.80
N ASP A 96 25.26 -2.04 -1.68
CA ASP A 96 25.46 -3.12 -0.72
C ASP A 96 24.15 -3.33 0.06
N VAL A 97 23.51 -4.47 -0.16
CA VAL A 97 22.21 -4.82 0.44
C VAL A 97 22.27 -4.78 1.96
N ARG A 98 23.38 -5.22 2.58
CA ARG A 98 23.51 -5.17 4.03
C ARG A 98 23.64 -3.74 4.58
N GLN A 99 24.26 -2.84 3.80
CA GLN A 99 24.30 -1.42 4.16
C GLN A 99 22.93 -0.77 3.99
N LEU A 100 22.20 -1.11 2.92
CA LEU A 100 20.82 -0.63 2.70
C LEU A 100 19.89 -1.11 3.84
N CYS A 101 19.99 -2.36 4.25
CA CYS A 101 19.21 -2.87 5.39
C CYS A 101 19.52 -2.14 6.70
N ARG A 102 20.81 -1.88 7.01
CA ARG A 102 21.17 -1.09 8.20
C ARG A 102 20.58 0.32 8.15
N ARG A 103 20.72 0.99 7.01
CA ARG A 103 20.11 2.30 6.80
C ARG A 103 18.60 2.26 7.00
N LEU A 104 17.93 1.27 6.42
CA LEU A 104 16.47 1.09 6.60
C LEU A 104 16.10 0.99 8.08
N THR A 105 16.87 0.19 8.88
CA THR A 105 16.64 0.06 10.32
C THR A 105 16.79 1.41 11.02
N ASP A 106 17.90 2.11 10.77
CA ASP A 106 18.23 3.37 11.45
C ASP A 106 17.18 4.45 11.11
N ASP A 107 16.87 4.64 9.81
CA ASP A 107 15.91 5.64 9.32
C ASP A 107 14.47 5.32 9.78
N LEU A 108 14.10 4.03 9.86
CA LEU A 108 12.79 3.61 10.37
C LEU A 108 12.64 3.94 11.86
N HIS A 109 13.67 3.68 12.66
CA HIS A 109 13.64 4.03 14.08
C HIS A 109 13.55 5.55 14.30
N GLU A 110 14.27 6.35 13.51
CA GLU A 110 14.16 7.81 13.57
C GLU A 110 12.73 8.29 13.21
N LEU A 111 12.15 7.75 12.14
CA LEU A 111 10.80 8.09 11.74
C LEU A 111 9.76 7.75 12.82
N VAL A 112 9.80 6.54 13.38
CA VAL A 112 8.81 6.14 14.39
C VAL A 112 9.00 6.90 15.71
N ASP A 113 10.24 7.27 16.06
CA ASP A 113 10.51 8.13 17.21
C ASP A 113 9.87 9.50 17.01
N GLU A 114 10.09 10.16 15.88
CA GLU A 114 9.44 11.43 15.52
C GLU A 114 7.91 11.33 15.60
N VAL A 115 7.33 10.31 14.93
CA VAL A 115 5.87 10.12 14.90
C VAL A 115 5.32 9.84 16.31
N SER A 116 6.06 9.14 17.17
CA SER A 116 5.64 8.83 18.54
C SER A 116 5.44 10.09 19.38
N HIS A 117 6.25 11.11 19.14
CA HIS A 117 6.26 12.38 19.86
C HIS A 117 5.20 13.40 19.37
N PHE A 118 4.51 13.14 18.27
CA PHE A 118 3.45 14.04 17.85
C PHE A 118 2.35 14.16 18.91
N HIS A 119 2.03 15.39 19.29
CA HIS A 119 0.93 15.70 20.19
C HIS A 119 -0.46 15.45 19.54
N ALA A 120 -1.52 15.94 20.16
CA ALA A 120 -2.90 15.78 19.67
C ALA A 120 -3.12 16.29 18.24
N GLN A 121 -2.36 17.30 17.79
CA GLN A 121 -2.33 17.77 16.42
C GLN A 121 -1.17 17.10 15.67
N VAL A 122 -1.49 16.00 14.98
CA VAL A 122 -0.53 15.36 14.07
C VAL A 122 -0.37 16.24 12.83
N PRO A 123 0.87 16.57 12.41
CA PRO A 123 1.10 17.37 11.22
C PRO A 123 0.55 16.66 9.98
N LYS A 124 0.12 17.47 9.02
CA LYS A 124 -0.16 16.99 7.67
C LYS A 124 1.08 17.20 6.82
N MET A 125 1.40 16.21 6.01
CA MET A 125 2.51 16.25 5.08
C MET A 125 2.02 16.15 3.64
N HIS A 126 2.72 16.78 2.73
CA HIS A 126 2.54 16.53 1.31
C HIS A 126 3.02 15.12 0.97
N PHE A 127 2.31 14.48 0.05
CA PHE A 127 2.61 13.12 -0.41
C PHE A 127 2.34 13.00 -1.91
N ASP A 128 2.83 11.93 -2.50
CA ASP A 128 2.76 11.69 -3.93
C ASP A 128 1.33 11.77 -4.48
N GLY A 129 1.20 12.32 -5.70
CA GLY A 129 -0.07 12.68 -6.30
C GLY A 129 -0.68 13.95 -5.73
N ASP A 130 0.16 14.84 -5.18
CA ASP A 130 -0.22 16.13 -4.55
C ASP A 130 -1.28 15.97 -3.45
N ARG A 131 -1.14 14.91 -2.65
CA ARG A 131 -2.04 14.63 -1.53
C ARG A 131 -1.52 15.23 -0.24
N LEU A 132 -2.45 15.65 0.61
CA LEU A 132 -2.15 16.11 1.96
C LEU A 132 -2.69 15.08 2.95
N ILE A 133 -1.80 14.32 3.57
CA ILE A 133 -2.14 13.23 4.49
C ILE A 133 -1.57 13.49 5.89
N ARG A 134 -2.11 12.83 6.90
CA ARG A 134 -1.55 12.88 8.25
C ARG A 134 -0.25 12.09 8.30
N ALA A 135 0.77 12.60 8.97
CA ALA A 135 2.07 11.94 9.07
C ALA A 135 2.00 10.55 9.75
N ASP A 136 1.11 10.36 10.72
CA ASP A 136 0.90 9.04 11.34
C ASP A 136 0.16 8.06 10.40
N ALA A 137 -0.76 8.54 9.57
CA ALA A 137 -1.41 7.71 8.55
C ALA A 137 -0.44 7.27 7.44
N ALA A 138 0.62 8.04 7.18
CA ALA A 138 1.66 7.69 6.22
C ALA A 138 2.42 6.41 6.59
N LEU A 139 2.52 6.07 7.89
CA LEU A 139 3.10 4.79 8.30
C LEU A 139 2.39 3.59 7.68
N GLY A 140 1.08 3.67 7.45
CA GLY A 140 0.36 2.60 6.75
C GLY A 140 0.77 2.46 5.28
N LEU A 141 1.17 3.55 4.61
CA LEU A 141 1.76 3.50 3.27
C LEU A 141 3.15 2.87 3.31
N LEU A 142 3.99 3.24 4.29
CA LEU A 142 5.30 2.64 4.48
C LEU A 142 5.21 1.12 4.77
N ILE A 143 4.27 0.70 5.62
CA ILE A 143 3.99 -0.73 5.83
C ILE A 143 3.63 -1.40 4.50
N GLY A 144 2.90 -0.70 3.62
CA GLY A 144 2.58 -1.17 2.28
C GLY A 144 3.83 -1.44 1.44
N GLU A 145 4.86 -0.58 1.51
CA GLU A 145 6.14 -0.80 0.84
C GLU A 145 6.80 -2.11 1.32
N PHE A 146 6.86 -2.33 2.64
CA PHE A 146 7.41 -3.58 3.18
C PHE A 146 6.60 -4.80 2.74
N VAL A 147 5.28 -4.74 2.86
CA VAL A 147 4.39 -5.88 2.57
C VAL A 147 4.46 -6.30 1.11
N VAL A 148 4.34 -5.34 0.20
CA VAL A 148 4.23 -5.62 -1.25
C VAL A 148 5.59 -6.02 -1.82
N HIS A 149 6.64 -5.31 -1.47
CA HIS A 149 7.98 -5.63 -1.97
C HIS A 149 8.56 -6.90 -1.34
N ALA A 150 8.24 -7.21 -0.08
CA ALA A 150 8.56 -8.54 0.46
C ALA A 150 7.80 -9.65 -0.26
N HIS A 151 6.55 -9.43 -0.66
CA HIS A 151 5.82 -10.39 -1.51
C HIS A 151 6.55 -10.61 -2.85
N ASP A 152 6.96 -9.53 -3.50
CA ASP A 152 7.68 -9.59 -4.79
C ASP A 152 9.00 -10.37 -4.66
N ILE A 153 9.78 -10.10 -3.60
CA ILE A 153 11.04 -10.80 -3.30
C ILE A 153 10.78 -12.27 -2.96
N ALA A 154 9.88 -12.54 -2.04
CA ALA A 154 9.55 -13.90 -1.61
C ALA A 154 9.11 -14.78 -2.79
N ARG A 155 8.31 -14.23 -3.69
CA ARG A 155 7.88 -14.91 -4.92
C ARG A 155 9.06 -15.21 -5.84
N ALA A 156 9.99 -14.29 -6.00
CA ALA A 156 11.16 -14.45 -6.86
C ALA A 156 12.10 -15.57 -6.36
N VAL A 157 12.22 -15.73 -5.04
CA VAL A 157 13.13 -16.73 -4.42
C VAL A 157 12.38 -17.99 -3.93
N GLY A 158 11.06 -18.10 -4.15
CA GLY A 158 10.27 -19.26 -3.71
C GLY A 158 10.09 -19.34 -2.19
N ALA A 159 10.27 -18.23 -1.47
CA ALA A 159 10.04 -18.14 -0.04
C ALA A 159 8.55 -17.95 0.28
N ARG A 160 8.18 -18.14 1.54
CA ARG A 160 6.84 -17.86 2.02
C ARG A 160 6.79 -16.48 2.64
N TRP A 161 5.80 -15.68 2.23
CA TRP A 161 5.49 -14.39 2.83
C TRP A 161 4.01 -14.37 3.21
N TRP A 162 3.75 -14.11 4.47
CA TRP A 162 2.40 -13.99 5.00
C TRP A 162 2.28 -12.70 5.83
N VAL A 163 1.13 -12.08 5.77
CA VAL A 163 0.85 -10.81 6.45
C VAL A 163 -0.45 -10.96 7.23
N GLU A 164 -0.46 -10.46 8.44
CA GLU A 164 -1.61 -10.45 9.33
C GLU A 164 -2.75 -9.60 8.72
N PRO A 165 -4.01 -10.04 8.82
CA PRO A 165 -5.15 -9.30 8.28
C PRO A 165 -5.22 -7.85 8.78
N GLU A 166 -4.85 -7.60 10.03
CA GLU A 166 -4.82 -6.27 10.65
C GLU A 166 -3.81 -5.36 9.96
N VAL A 167 -2.61 -5.86 9.66
CA VAL A 167 -1.58 -5.12 8.91
C VAL A 167 -2.06 -4.80 7.51
N VAL A 168 -2.71 -5.77 6.84
CA VAL A 168 -3.31 -5.53 5.51
C VAL A 168 -4.37 -4.44 5.57
N MET A 169 -5.21 -4.41 6.61
CA MET A 169 -6.22 -3.36 6.78
C MET A 169 -5.58 -1.99 7.00
N MET A 170 -4.49 -1.90 7.78
CA MET A 170 -3.74 -0.65 7.97
C MET A 170 -3.26 -0.09 6.63
N VAL A 171 -2.68 -0.94 5.78
CA VAL A 171 -2.22 -0.55 4.44
C VAL A 171 -3.39 -0.11 3.56
N ILE A 172 -4.48 -0.88 3.52
CA ILE A 172 -5.65 -0.53 2.70
C ILE A 172 -6.23 0.81 3.13
N ARG A 173 -6.41 1.05 4.43
CA ARG A 173 -6.92 2.33 4.96
C ARG A 173 -6.01 3.51 4.59
N ALA A 174 -4.70 3.34 4.74
CA ALA A 174 -3.74 4.39 4.36
C ALA A 174 -3.82 4.72 2.86
N ARG A 175 -3.93 3.70 2.01
CA ARG A 175 -4.08 3.88 0.56
C ARG A 175 -5.33 4.68 0.16
N GLN A 176 -6.44 4.60 0.92
CA GLN A 176 -7.65 5.37 0.60
C GLN A 176 -7.36 6.88 0.52
N HIS A 177 -6.37 7.38 1.27
CA HIS A 177 -6.00 8.80 1.26
C HIS A 177 -5.35 9.25 -0.05
N ILE A 178 -4.65 8.36 -0.74
CA ILE A 178 -3.92 8.69 -1.97
C ILE A 178 -4.60 8.14 -3.24
N LEU A 179 -5.42 7.11 -3.12
CA LEU A 179 -5.97 6.37 -4.26
C LEU A 179 -6.72 7.23 -5.29
N PRO A 180 -7.46 8.31 -4.92
CA PRO A 180 -8.08 9.18 -5.91
C PRO A 180 -7.09 9.87 -6.86
N SER A 181 -5.86 10.16 -6.42
CA SER A 181 -4.82 10.73 -7.29
C SER A 181 -4.10 9.68 -8.15
N TRP A 182 -4.35 8.40 -7.90
CA TRP A 182 -3.81 7.28 -8.65
C TRP A 182 -4.77 6.76 -9.72
N VAL A 183 -5.90 7.41 -9.92
CA VAL A 183 -6.81 7.07 -11.01
C VAL A 183 -6.09 7.33 -12.34
N ASP A 184 -6.08 6.33 -13.22
CA ASP A 184 -5.49 6.43 -14.55
C ASP A 184 -6.37 7.34 -15.44
N PRO A 185 -5.88 8.50 -15.84
CA PRO A 185 -6.70 9.47 -16.57
C PRO A 185 -7.11 8.97 -17.96
N VAL A 186 -6.39 7.98 -18.52
CA VAL A 186 -6.69 7.40 -19.83
C VAL A 186 -7.68 6.24 -19.66
N ASN A 187 -7.38 5.29 -18.79
CA ASN A 187 -8.19 4.09 -18.63
C ASN A 187 -9.49 4.33 -17.83
N ALA A 188 -9.55 5.40 -17.03
CA ALA A 188 -10.76 5.78 -16.30
C ALA A 188 -11.60 6.84 -17.04
N ALA A 189 -11.11 7.43 -18.13
CA ALA A 189 -11.85 8.46 -18.88
C ALA A 189 -13.28 8.01 -19.21
N GLY A 190 -14.28 8.85 -18.84
CA GLY A 190 -15.71 8.57 -19.08
C GLY A 190 -16.28 7.42 -18.25
N HIS A 191 -15.47 6.81 -17.35
CA HIS A 191 -15.97 5.71 -16.54
C HIS A 191 -16.87 6.22 -15.41
N SER A 192 -18.07 5.63 -15.29
CA SER A 192 -18.99 5.85 -14.17
C SER A 192 -19.49 4.51 -13.64
N GLY A 193 -19.46 4.36 -12.31
CA GLY A 193 -19.89 3.15 -11.64
C GLY A 193 -19.63 3.18 -10.15
N THR A 194 -20.45 2.46 -9.38
CA THR A 194 -20.37 2.39 -7.94
C THR A 194 -20.04 0.96 -7.50
N TYR A 195 -18.98 0.81 -6.72
CA TYR A 195 -18.43 -0.45 -6.25
C TYR A 195 -18.59 -0.54 -4.72
N ASP A 196 -19.23 -1.57 -4.23
CA ASP A 196 -19.31 -1.92 -2.81
C ASP A 196 -18.30 -3.04 -2.53
N ILE A 197 -17.17 -2.69 -1.92
CA ILE A 197 -16.04 -3.60 -1.68
C ILE A 197 -16.04 -4.02 -0.21
N ARG A 198 -16.11 -5.32 0.04
CA ARG A 198 -16.14 -5.92 1.38
C ARG A 198 -14.94 -6.83 1.57
N LEU A 199 -14.12 -6.55 2.56
CA LEU A 199 -13.00 -7.40 2.93
C LEU A 199 -13.50 -8.50 3.87
N ARG A 200 -13.31 -9.76 3.48
CA ARG A 200 -13.82 -10.91 4.23
C ARG A 200 -13.11 -11.07 5.57
N GLY A 201 -13.90 -11.35 6.62
CA GLY A 201 -13.37 -11.73 7.93
C GLY A 201 -12.89 -10.57 8.81
N CYS A 202 -12.86 -9.34 8.32
CA CYS A 202 -12.37 -8.19 9.09
C CYS A 202 -13.39 -7.05 9.26
N GLY A 203 -14.60 -7.18 8.69
CA GLY A 203 -15.65 -6.16 8.81
C GLY A 203 -15.42 -4.89 8.02
N GLU A 204 -14.33 -4.79 7.28
CA GLU A 204 -13.98 -3.61 6.50
C GLU A 204 -14.79 -3.56 5.20
N ARG A 205 -15.29 -2.36 4.87
CA ARG A 205 -16.07 -2.11 3.68
C ARG A 205 -15.77 -0.71 3.14
N HIS A 206 -15.61 -0.59 1.83
CA HIS A 206 -15.42 0.67 1.14
C HIS A 206 -16.37 0.79 -0.04
N VAL A 207 -16.86 2.00 -0.31
CA VAL A 207 -17.61 2.33 -1.50
C VAL A 207 -16.77 3.21 -2.40
N TYR A 208 -16.47 2.72 -3.61
CA TYR A 208 -15.80 3.51 -4.64
C TYR A 208 -16.84 3.98 -5.64
N GLU A 209 -16.97 5.28 -5.77
CA GLU A 209 -17.90 5.90 -6.69
C GLU A 209 -17.14 6.68 -7.76
N PHE A 210 -17.18 6.18 -8.99
CA PHE A 210 -16.65 6.86 -10.16
C PHE A 210 -17.75 7.69 -10.84
N THR A 211 -17.40 8.93 -11.20
CA THR A 211 -18.23 9.80 -12.02
C THR A 211 -17.34 10.43 -13.08
N ASP A 212 -17.57 10.04 -14.34
CA ASP A 212 -16.81 10.55 -15.49
C ASP A 212 -15.28 10.46 -15.32
N GLY A 213 -14.81 9.37 -14.69
CA GLY A 213 -13.39 9.10 -14.42
C GLY A 213 -12.86 9.60 -13.08
N GLU A 214 -13.59 10.43 -12.37
CA GLU A 214 -13.22 10.90 -11.04
C GLU A 214 -13.69 9.91 -9.96
N LEU A 215 -12.83 9.61 -9.00
CA LEU A 215 -13.10 8.70 -7.88
C LEU A 215 -13.39 9.45 -6.59
N GLN A 216 -14.52 9.12 -5.97
CA GLN A 216 -14.80 9.40 -4.57
C GLN A 216 -14.82 8.09 -3.78
N ILE A 217 -14.21 8.09 -2.61
CA ILE A 217 -14.18 6.94 -1.70
C ILE A 217 -15.05 7.26 -0.49
N ASP A 218 -15.93 6.32 -0.15
CA ASP A 218 -16.85 6.40 0.97
C ASP A 218 -17.64 7.74 1.02
N PRO A 219 -18.25 8.17 -0.10
CA PRO A 219 -19.06 9.39 -0.09
C PRO A 219 -20.21 9.27 0.93
N PRO A 220 -20.64 10.39 1.55
CA PRO A 220 -21.66 10.36 2.61
C PRO A 220 -23.03 9.87 2.14
N ASP A 221 -23.35 10.04 0.85
CA ASP A 221 -24.57 9.56 0.21
C ASP A 221 -24.25 8.83 -1.11
N PRO A 222 -23.74 7.58 -1.00
CA PRO A 222 -23.30 6.85 -2.18
C PRO A 222 -24.48 6.42 -3.07
N ARG A 223 -24.27 6.45 -4.37
CA ARG A 223 -25.23 5.86 -5.31
C ARG A 223 -25.40 4.36 -5.04
N ARG A 224 -26.53 3.81 -5.49
CA ARG A 224 -26.75 2.36 -5.41
C ARG A 224 -25.61 1.62 -6.13
N PRO A 225 -24.99 0.64 -5.47
CA PRO A 225 -23.89 -0.11 -6.07
C PRO A 225 -24.28 -0.84 -7.37
N ASP A 226 -23.48 -0.64 -8.39
CA ASP A 226 -23.55 -1.42 -9.65
C ASP A 226 -23.00 -2.84 -9.44
N VAL A 227 -21.98 -2.95 -8.58
CA VAL A 227 -21.30 -4.21 -8.27
C VAL A 227 -20.93 -4.27 -6.80
N HIS A 228 -21.17 -5.44 -6.22
CA HIS A 228 -20.66 -5.83 -4.90
C HIS A 228 -19.47 -6.77 -5.10
N ILE A 229 -18.41 -6.53 -4.37
CA ILE A 229 -17.18 -7.34 -4.37
C ILE A 229 -16.95 -7.83 -2.94
N SER A 230 -16.85 -9.15 -2.76
CA SER A 230 -16.38 -9.73 -1.50
C SER A 230 -15.08 -10.45 -1.75
N VAL A 231 -14.01 -10.01 -1.08
CA VAL A 231 -12.63 -10.43 -1.38
C VAL A 231 -11.84 -10.66 -0.10
N ASP A 232 -10.92 -11.61 -0.15
CA ASP A 232 -9.90 -11.83 0.89
C ASP A 232 -9.00 -10.57 1.01
N PRO A 233 -8.70 -10.07 2.23
CA PRO A 233 -7.96 -8.82 2.41
C PRO A 233 -6.60 -8.78 1.72
N ALA A 234 -5.76 -9.80 1.91
CA ALA A 234 -4.43 -9.86 1.28
C ALA A 234 -4.55 -9.91 -0.25
N THR A 235 -5.55 -10.64 -0.76
CA THR A 235 -5.84 -10.70 -2.20
C THR A 235 -6.29 -9.33 -2.73
N ALA A 236 -7.11 -8.58 -1.98
CA ALA A 236 -7.53 -7.23 -2.36
C ALA A 236 -6.34 -6.28 -2.45
N LEU A 237 -5.44 -6.34 -1.47
CA LEU A 237 -4.22 -5.54 -1.46
C LEU A 237 -3.35 -5.86 -2.67
N LEU A 238 -3.00 -7.13 -2.88
CA LEU A 238 -2.15 -7.57 -3.99
C LEU A 238 -2.79 -7.29 -5.37
N ALA A 239 -4.11 -7.40 -5.49
CA ALA A 239 -4.83 -7.01 -6.70
C ALA A 239 -4.73 -5.50 -6.96
N GLY A 240 -4.80 -4.69 -5.91
CA GLY A 240 -4.65 -3.24 -5.98
C GLY A 240 -3.25 -2.79 -6.42
N TYR A 241 -2.25 -3.66 -6.25
CA TYR A 241 -0.87 -3.47 -6.75
C TYR A 241 -0.58 -4.26 -8.03
N GLY A 242 -1.58 -4.89 -8.64
CA GLY A 242 -1.41 -5.64 -9.88
C GLY A 242 -0.70 -6.99 -9.75
N ARG A 243 -0.45 -7.48 -8.52
CA ARG A 243 0.29 -8.75 -8.25
C ARG A 243 -0.57 -10.00 -8.45
N VAL A 244 -1.89 -9.87 -8.46
CA VAL A 244 -2.82 -10.97 -8.75
C VAL A 244 -3.87 -10.53 -9.78
N SER A 245 -4.18 -11.43 -10.70
CA SER A 245 -5.16 -11.15 -11.75
C SER A 245 -6.59 -11.41 -11.29
N PRO A 246 -7.60 -10.70 -11.83
CA PRO A 246 -9.01 -10.95 -11.54
C PRO A 246 -9.44 -12.39 -11.85
N GLY A 247 -8.87 -13.00 -12.91
CA GLY A 247 -9.14 -14.39 -13.27
C GLY A 247 -8.68 -15.37 -12.20
N TRP A 248 -7.47 -15.17 -11.65
CA TRP A 248 -6.95 -15.97 -10.55
C TRP A 248 -7.81 -15.83 -9.29
N ILE A 249 -8.24 -14.59 -8.96
CA ILE A 249 -9.09 -14.31 -7.80
C ILE A 249 -10.40 -15.10 -7.88
N GLY A 250 -11.06 -15.08 -9.05
CA GLY A 250 -12.31 -15.83 -9.28
C GLY A 250 -12.09 -17.35 -9.23
N LEU A 251 -11.04 -17.85 -9.90
CA LEU A 251 -10.75 -19.27 -9.97
C LEU A 251 -10.43 -19.90 -8.60
N THR A 252 -9.74 -19.14 -7.75
CA THR A 252 -9.36 -19.61 -6.41
C THR A 252 -10.43 -19.36 -5.34
N GLY A 253 -11.55 -18.71 -5.70
CA GLY A 253 -12.59 -18.34 -4.74
C GLY A 253 -12.17 -17.26 -3.73
N LYS A 254 -11.01 -16.62 -3.97
CA LYS A 254 -10.48 -15.53 -3.14
C LYS A 254 -11.30 -14.26 -3.24
N GLY A 255 -12.09 -14.09 -4.30
CA GLY A 255 -13.05 -13.02 -4.47
C GLY A 255 -14.26 -13.46 -5.27
N ILE A 256 -15.39 -12.83 -4.98
CA ILE A 256 -16.65 -12.97 -5.73
C ILE A 256 -17.22 -11.61 -6.02
N ALA A 257 -17.91 -11.48 -7.15
CA ALA A 257 -18.60 -10.26 -7.54
C ALA A 257 -20.03 -10.57 -7.97
N TRP A 258 -20.98 -9.70 -7.58
CA TRP A 258 -22.39 -9.79 -7.98
C TRP A 258 -23.02 -8.40 -8.07
N GLY A 259 -24.23 -8.29 -8.57
CA GLY A 259 -24.97 -7.03 -8.72
C GLY A 259 -25.48 -6.83 -10.14
N ALA A 260 -25.83 -5.61 -10.47
CA ALA A 260 -26.37 -5.27 -11.78
C ALA A 260 -25.29 -5.31 -12.90
N ARG A 261 -24.04 -5.00 -12.54
CA ARG A 261 -22.89 -4.90 -13.47
C ARG A 261 -21.65 -5.63 -12.93
N PRO A 262 -21.71 -6.97 -12.65
CA PRO A 262 -20.65 -7.71 -11.96
C PRO A 262 -19.31 -7.74 -12.73
N TRP A 263 -19.34 -7.58 -14.06
CA TRP A 263 -18.12 -7.49 -14.90
C TRP A 263 -17.24 -6.28 -14.60
N LEU A 264 -17.77 -5.25 -13.92
CA LEU A 264 -16.98 -4.09 -13.51
C LEU A 264 -15.86 -4.49 -12.53
N ALA A 265 -16.08 -5.51 -11.69
CA ALA A 265 -15.10 -5.96 -10.73
C ALA A 265 -13.77 -6.39 -11.39
N SER A 266 -13.82 -7.09 -12.52
CA SER A 266 -12.62 -7.55 -13.22
C SER A 266 -11.82 -6.41 -13.88
N ARG A 267 -12.42 -5.23 -14.00
CA ARG A 267 -11.82 -4.05 -14.64
C ARG A 267 -11.44 -2.96 -13.64
N LEU A 268 -11.74 -3.14 -12.35
CA LEU A 268 -11.52 -2.09 -11.33
C LEU A 268 -10.04 -1.72 -11.24
N ALA A 269 -9.15 -2.70 -11.16
CA ALA A 269 -7.70 -2.44 -11.08
C ALA A 269 -7.15 -1.67 -12.29
N GLN A 270 -7.74 -1.83 -13.46
CA GLN A 270 -7.35 -1.12 -14.69
C GLN A 270 -7.71 0.38 -14.66
N ARG A 271 -8.50 0.84 -13.67
CA ARG A 271 -8.84 2.26 -13.50
C ARG A 271 -7.76 3.03 -12.77
N PHE A 272 -6.73 2.36 -12.31
CA PHE A 272 -5.63 2.95 -11.56
C PHE A 272 -4.32 2.80 -12.31
N LEU A 273 -3.42 3.75 -12.07
CA LEU A 273 -2.04 3.67 -12.53
C LEU A 273 -1.38 2.41 -11.94
N PRO A 274 -0.47 1.76 -12.68
CA PRO A 274 0.33 0.67 -12.12
C PRO A 274 1.18 1.18 -10.95
N ALA A 275 1.27 0.37 -9.89
CA ALA A 275 2.04 0.66 -8.69
C ALA A 275 3.28 -0.24 -8.61
#